data_eada37dc29881bf6030c0c869cd2e9b6
#
_entry.id   eada37dc29881bf6030c0c869cd2e9b6
#
_cell.length_a   1.000
_cell.length_b   1.000
_cell.length_c   1.000
_cell.angle_alpha   90.00
_cell.angle_beta   90.00
_cell.angle_gamma   90.00
#
_symmetry.space_group_name_H-M   'P 1'
#
loop_
_entity.id
_entity.type
_entity.pdbx_description
1 polymer ?
#
loop_
_entity_poly.entity_id
_entity_poly.type
_entity_poly.pdbx_seq_one_letter_code
_entity_poly.pdbx_strand_id
1 'polypeptide(L)'
;MRLATILMVVAMSAVGLSAAAHDHAHRQSWSAGEPGDPKKPARTIEIVMSEMAYEPSSIEVKRGEQIRFVIRNAGKEDHEFLLATTKENLAHAEMMKKHRHMKHEDPNGVTLAPNKSAELLWKFSKAGTFEYSCLIPDHRDYGMIGRVTVR
;
A
#
# COMPACT_ATOMS: atom_id res chain seq x y z
N MET A 1 -7.76 -68.08 -51.62
CA MET A 1 -7.12 -66.76 -51.56
C MET A 1 -7.85 -65.90 -50.53
N ARG A 2 -7.24 -65.67 -49.35
CA ARG A 2 -7.84 -64.85 -48.29
C ARG A 2 -6.96 -63.59 -48.18
N LEU A 3 -7.53 -62.45 -48.55
CA LEU A 3 -6.87 -61.17 -48.36
C LEU A 3 -6.99 -60.79 -46.87
N ALA A 4 -5.87 -60.56 -46.22
CA ALA A 4 -5.78 -59.97 -44.86
C ALA A 4 -5.66 -58.47 -44.99
N THR A 5 -6.66 -57.76 -44.51
CA THR A 5 -6.67 -56.30 -44.42
C THR A 5 -5.95 -55.90 -43.13
N ILE A 6 -4.80 -55.27 -43.29
CA ILE A 6 -4.04 -54.68 -42.10
C ILE A 6 -4.61 -53.32 -41.80
N LEU A 7 -5.21 -53.21 -40.63
CA LEU A 7 -5.69 -51.91 -40.08
C LEU A 7 -4.52 -51.23 -39.38
N MET A 8 -4.05 -50.16 -39.96
CA MET A 8 -2.97 -49.30 -39.34
C MET A 8 -3.61 -48.31 -38.42
N VAL A 9 -3.43 -48.51 -37.09
CA VAL A 9 -3.87 -47.56 -36.08
C VAL A 9 -2.78 -46.49 -35.92
N VAL A 10 -3.07 -45.25 -36.34
CA VAL A 10 -2.20 -44.10 -36.11
C VAL A 10 -2.53 -43.55 -34.74
N ALA A 11 -1.64 -43.73 -33.77
CA ALA A 11 -1.72 -43.11 -32.46
C ALA A 11 -1.28 -41.64 -32.56
N MET A 12 -2.24 -40.73 -32.44
CA MET A 12 -2.00 -39.30 -32.41
C MET A 12 -1.64 -38.92 -30.96
N SER A 13 -0.34 -38.75 -30.68
CA SER A 13 0.14 -38.24 -29.38
C SER A 13 -0.12 -36.74 -29.31
N ALA A 14 -1.12 -36.34 -28.52
CA ALA A 14 -1.34 -34.94 -28.18
C ALA A 14 -0.28 -34.49 -27.18
N VAL A 15 0.68 -33.73 -27.64
CA VAL A 15 1.61 -32.99 -26.76
C VAL A 15 0.87 -31.80 -26.17
N GLY A 16 0.45 -31.94 -24.93
CA GLY A 16 -0.13 -30.83 -24.18
C GLY A 16 0.95 -29.79 -23.85
N LEU A 17 0.92 -28.64 -24.54
CA LEU A 17 1.68 -27.48 -24.15
C LEU A 17 1.03 -26.92 -22.87
N SER A 18 1.63 -27.21 -21.72
CA SER A 18 1.33 -26.48 -20.49
C SER A 18 1.88 -25.06 -20.62
N ALA A 19 1.03 -24.10 -20.92
CA ALA A 19 1.35 -22.71 -20.81
C ALA A 19 1.48 -22.41 -19.29
N ALA A 20 2.71 -22.35 -18.80
CA ALA A 20 3.00 -21.76 -17.50
C ALA A 20 2.67 -20.28 -17.60
N ALA A 21 1.50 -19.90 -17.10
CA ALA A 21 1.17 -18.51 -16.87
C ALA A 21 2.14 -18.00 -15.79
N HIS A 22 3.17 -17.28 -16.21
CA HIS A 22 4.00 -16.49 -15.31
C HIS A 22 3.11 -15.36 -14.80
N ASP A 23 2.50 -15.60 -13.64
CA ASP A 23 1.86 -14.55 -12.84
C ASP A 23 2.97 -13.63 -12.33
N HIS A 24 3.39 -12.68 -13.16
CA HIS A 24 4.17 -11.53 -12.75
C HIS A 24 3.23 -10.58 -12.02
N ALA A 25 2.79 -10.98 -10.83
CA ALA A 25 2.32 -10.03 -9.86
C ALA A 25 3.47 -9.03 -9.67
N HIS A 26 3.38 -7.88 -10.33
CA HIS A 26 4.24 -6.75 -10.04
C HIS A 26 4.09 -6.47 -8.55
N ARG A 27 5.02 -6.98 -7.73
CA ARG A 27 5.14 -6.57 -6.33
C ARG A 27 5.47 -5.10 -6.36
N GLN A 28 4.43 -4.29 -6.25
CA GLN A 28 4.59 -2.86 -6.05
C GLN A 28 5.40 -2.70 -4.77
N SER A 29 6.63 -2.24 -4.89
CA SER A 29 7.51 -2.05 -3.74
C SER A 29 7.33 -0.63 -3.23
N TRP A 30 6.73 -0.51 -2.05
CA TRP A 30 6.70 0.77 -1.34
C TRP A 30 8.02 1.00 -0.62
N SER A 31 8.48 2.25 -0.63
CA SER A 31 9.76 2.60 -0.01
C SER A 31 9.75 2.39 1.51
N ALA A 32 8.63 2.67 2.16
CA ALA A 32 8.48 2.57 3.61
C ALA A 32 8.30 1.13 4.15
N GLY A 33 8.14 0.13 3.29
CA GLY A 33 7.93 -1.27 3.71
C GLY A 33 6.93 -2.02 2.85
N GLU A 34 6.03 -2.75 3.48
CA GLU A 34 5.05 -3.61 2.83
C GLU A 34 3.77 -3.74 3.67
N PRO A 35 2.61 -4.08 3.07
CA PRO A 35 1.42 -4.43 3.82
C PRO A 35 1.72 -5.52 4.85
N GLY A 36 1.17 -5.37 6.05
CA GLY A 36 1.38 -6.32 7.14
C GLY A 36 0.59 -7.61 6.98
N ASP A 37 1.01 -8.63 7.71
CA ASP A 37 0.35 -9.93 7.78
C ASP A 37 -0.63 -9.94 8.99
N PRO A 38 -1.95 -10.05 8.78
CA PRO A 38 -2.93 -10.01 9.87
C PRO A 38 -2.81 -11.19 10.85
N LYS A 39 -2.09 -12.24 10.48
CA LYS A 39 -1.83 -13.41 11.34
C LYS A 39 -0.63 -13.21 12.27
N LYS A 40 0.14 -12.13 12.10
CA LYS A 40 1.32 -11.83 12.92
C LYS A 40 1.03 -10.75 13.95
N PRO A 41 1.75 -10.76 15.10
CA PRO A 41 1.63 -9.71 16.09
C PRO A 41 1.95 -8.33 15.51
N ALA A 42 1.25 -7.31 15.97
CA ALA A 42 1.49 -5.92 15.62
C ALA A 42 1.37 -5.04 16.86
N ARG A 43 2.23 -4.03 16.97
CA ARG A 43 2.04 -2.96 17.94
C ARG A 43 1.01 -1.96 17.38
N THR A 44 0.04 -1.59 18.19
CA THR A 44 -0.96 -0.59 17.80
C THR A 44 -0.44 0.82 18.08
N ILE A 45 -0.63 1.71 17.12
CA ILE A 45 -0.40 3.15 17.24
C ILE A 45 -1.67 3.86 16.77
N GLU A 46 -2.23 4.69 17.64
CA GLU A 46 -3.34 5.56 17.28
C GLU A 46 -2.80 6.82 16.62
N ILE A 47 -3.42 7.23 15.52
CA ILE A 47 -3.14 8.47 14.80
C ILE A 47 -4.44 9.27 14.72
N VAL A 48 -4.42 10.46 15.29
CA VAL A 48 -5.52 11.41 15.16
C VAL A 48 -5.15 12.45 14.11
N MET A 49 -6.02 12.64 13.14
CA MET A 49 -5.94 13.70 12.14
C MET A 49 -6.88 14.84 12.54
N SER A 50 -6.41 16.04 12.45
CA SER A 50 -7.20 17.28 12.60
C SER A 50 -6.71 18.29 11.57
N GLU A 51 -7.30 19.50 11.56
CA GLU A 51 -6.91 20.53 10.61
C GLU A 51 -5.42 20.84 10.73
N MET A 52 -4.73 20.42 9.65
CA MET A 52 -3.30 20.52 9.33
C MET A 52 -2.36 19.84 10.33
N ALA A 53 -2.85 18.82 11.08
CA ALA A 53 -2.03 18.14 12.08
C ALA A 53 -2.30 16.64 12.21
N TYR A 54 -1.25 15.92 12.61
CA TYR A 54 -1.31 14.55 13.12
C TYR A 54 -0.87 14.50 14.58
N GLU A 55 -1.56 13.68 15.38
CA GLU A 55 -1.16 13.36 16.74
C GLU A 55 -1.05 11.84 16.91
N PRO A 56 0.12 11.29 17.26
CA PRO A 56 1.41 11.96 17.34
C PRO A 56 1.94 12.42 15.96
N SER A 57 2.78 13.45 15.94
CA SER A 57 3.46 13.92 14.72
C SER A 57 4.79 13.24 14.46
N SER A 58 5.27 12.40 15.38
CA SER A 58 6.50 11.62 15.23
C SER A 58 6.41 10.31 15.98
N ILE A 59 6.84 9.23 15.33
CA ILE A 59 6.88 7.87 15.90
C ILE A 59 8.22 7.20 15.61
N GLU A 60 8.63 6.31 16.50
CA GLU A 60 9.78 5.44 16.32
C GLU A 60 9.34 3.99 16.22
N VAL A 61 9.91 3.26 15.27
CA VAL A 61 9.66 1.83 15.06
C VAL A 61 10.96 1.08 14.81
N LYS A 62 10.99 -0.21 15.09
CA LYS A 62 12.13 -1.08 14.80
C LYS A 62 12.02 -1.63 13.38
N ARG A 63 13.15 -1.80 12.70
CA ARG A 63 13.17 -2.49 11.42
C ARG A 63 12.62 -3.92 11.57
N GLY A 64 11.70 -4.29 10.68
CA GLY A 64 10.99 -5.56 10.73
C GLY A 64 9.72 -5.53 11.60
N GLU A 65 9.50 -4.47 12.37
CA GLU A 65 8.30 -4.32 13.20
C GLU A 65 7.06 -4.12 12.35
N GLN A 66 5.96 -4.72 12.78
CA GLN A 66 4.65 -4.55 12.20
C GLN A 66 3.81 -3.64 13.08
N ILE A 67 3.22 -2.61 12.50
CA ILE A 67 2.39 -1.62 13.17
C ILE A 67 0.95 -1.71 12.63
N ARG A 68 0.01 -1.73 13.55
CA ARG A 68 -1.40 -1.49 13.29
C ARG A 68 -1.69 -0.03 13.60
N PHE A 69 -1.78 0.78 12.57
CA PHE A 69 -2.27 2.14 12.71
C PHE A 69 -3.77 2.14 12.84
N VAL A 70 -4.28 2.74 13.92
CA VAL A 70 -5.69 3.06 14.09
C VAL A 70 -5.85 4.54 13.84
N ILE A 71 -6.35 4.90 12.68
CA ILE A 71 -6.36 6.28 12.17
C ILE A 71 -7.76 6.83 12.31
N ARG A 72 -7.90 8.00 12.93
CA ARG A 72 -9.18 8.69 13.12
C ARG A 72 -9.08 10.13 12.63
N ASN A 73 -10.04 10.54 11.82
CA ASN A 73 -10.22 11.95 11.47
C ASN A 73 -11.14 12.62 12.51
N ALA A 74 -10.55 13.47 13.35
CA ALA A 74 -11.26 14.28 14.34
C ALA A 74 -11.52 15.71 13.86
N GLY A 75 -11.07 16.03 12.63
CA GLY A 75 -11.25 17.32 11.99
C GLY A 75 -12.63 17.50 11.35
N LYS A 76 -12.79 18.60 10.64
CA LYS A 76 -14.02 19.00 9.94
C LYS A 76 -13.93 18.80 8.43
N GLU A 77 -12.72 18.57 7.91
CA GLU A 77 -12.43 18.36 6.51
C GLU A 77 -12.01 16.90 6.26
N ASP A 78 -12.01 16.47 5.01
CA ASP A 78 -11.40 15.21 4.62
C ASP A 78 -9.89 15.28 4.85
N HIS A 79 -9.32 14.23 5.42
CA HIS A 79 -7.88 14.11 5.61
C HIS A 79 -7.36 12.78 5.10
N GLU A 80 -6.11 12.80 4.67
CA GLU A 80 -5.42 11.62 4.18
C GLU A 80 -4.24 11.28 5.10
N PHE A 81 -3.98 9.99 5.26
CA PHE A 81 -2.75 9.45 5.82
C PHE A 81 -2.08 8.62 4.72
N LEU A 82 -0.97 9.09 4.16
CA LEU A 82 -0.20 8.37 3.17
C LEU A 82 1.25 8.22 3.61
N LEU A 83 1.66 6.96 3.80
CA LEU A 83 2.99 6.59 4.32
C LEU A 83 3.97 6.33 3.18
N ALA A 84 4.98 7.20 3.02
CA ALA A 84 5.99 7.09 1.98
C ALA A 84 7.29 7.82 2.36
N THR A 85 8.26 7.90 1.45
CA THR A 85 9.38 8.83 1.60
C THR A 85 8.91 10.26 1.31
N THR A 86 9.63 11.26 1.85
CA THR A 86 9.39 12.68 1.51
C THR A 86 9.36 12.92 0.01
N LYS A 87 10.29 12.30 -0.73
CA LYS A 87 10.38 12.44 -2.19
C LYS A 87 9.13 11.93 -2.91
N GLU A 88 8.64 10.76 -2.50
CA GLU A 88 7.42 10.17 -3.10
C GLU A 88 6.19 10.99 -2.76
N ASN A 89 6.04 11.42 -1.51
CA ASN A 89 4.93 12.27 -1.08
C ASN A 89 4.92 13.61 -1.82
N LEU A 90 6.08 14.24 -2.03
CA LEU A 90 6.17 15.48 -2.83
C LEU A 90 5.77 15.25 -4.30
N ALA A 91 6.26 14.17 -4.92
CA ALA A 91 5.89 13.85 -6.30
C ALA A 91 4.39 13.56 -6.43
N HIS A 92 3.81 12.84 -5.47
CA HIS A 92 2.38 12.55 -5.44
C HIS A 92 1.56 13.83 -5.20
N ALA A 93 1.97 14.70 -4.29
CA ALA A 93 1.30 15.98 -4.05
C ALA A 93 1.22 16.85 -5.32
N GLU A 94 2.31 16.92 -6.10
CA GLU A 94 2.33 17.64 -7.38
C GLU A 94 1.39 16.99 -8.42
N MET A 95 1.28 15.67 -8.43
CA MET A 95 0.32 14.96 -9.28
C MET A 95 -1.12 15.28 -8.87
N MET A 96 -1.43 15.29 -7.57
CA MET A 96 -2.75 15.59 -7.03
C MET A 96 -3.19 17.04 -7.30
N LYS A 97 -2.25 18.00 -7.30
CA LYS A 97 -2.55 19.39 -7.73
C LYS A 97 -3.08 19.46 -9.16
N LYS A 98 -2.59 18.59 -10.04
CA LYS A 98 -3.02 18.50 -11.46
C LYS A 98 -4.29 17.68 -11.65
N HIS A 99 -4.57 16.74 -10.75
CA HIS A 99 -5.65 15.76 -10.86
C HIS A 99 -6.52 15.73 -9.60
N ARG A 100 -7.11 16.86 -9.22
CA ARG A 100 -7.82 17.08 -7.93
C ARG A 100 -8.97 16.12 -7.62
N HIS A 101 -9.48 15.40 -8.61
CA HIS A 101 -10.60 14.45 -8.44
C HIS A 101 -10.19 12.98 -8.51
N MET A 102 -8.89 12.71 -8.61
CA MET A 102 -8.40 11.32 -8.62
C MET A 102 -8.48 10.75 -7.21
N LYS A 103 -9.25 9.67 -7.06
CA LYS A 103 -9.27 8.89 -5.81
C LYS A 103 -8.29 7.76 -5.95
N HIS A 104 -7.48 7.53 -4.93
CA HIS A 104 -6.55 6.43 -4.85
C HIS A 104 -6.94 5.51 -3.70
N GLU A 105 -6.80 4.22 -3.91
CA GLU A 105 -6.82 3.21 -2.85
C GLU A 105 -5.44 2.57 -2.82
N ASP A 106 -4.52 3.22 -2.10
CA ASP A 106 -3.16 2.73 -1.96
C ASP A 106 -3.02 1.93 -0.67
N PRO A 107 -2.38 0.75 -0.70
CA PRO A 107 -2.19 -0.07 0.51
C PRO A 107 -1.40 0.60 1.63
N ASN A 108 -0.67 1.68 1.35
CA ASN A 108 0.10 2.48 2.29
C ASN A 108 -0.61 3.76 2.75
N GLY A 109 -1.91 3.91 2.44
CA GLY A 109 -2.64 5.11 2.78
C GLY A 109 -4.14 4.92 2.95
N VAL A 110 -4.79 5.95 3.47
CA VAL A 110 -6.24 6.01 3.64
C VAL A 110 -6.71 7.47 3.67
N THR A 111 -7.82 7.74 2.99
CA THR A 111 -8.53 9.04 3.07
C THR A 111 -9.78 8.87 3.91
N LEU A 112 -9.98 9.74 4.90
CA LEU A 112 -11.08 9.68 5.85
C LEU A 112 -11.87 10.98 5.85
N ALA A 113 -13.18 10.87 5.69
CA ALA A 113 -14.12 11.95 5.96
C ALA A 113 -14.17 12.28 7.47
N PRO A 114 -14.69 13.45 7.87
CA PRO A 114 -14.85 13.83 9.27
C PRO A 114 -15.51 12.75 10.13
N ASN A 115 -14.95 12.51 11.32
CA ASN A 115 -15.42 11.53 12.31
C ASN A 115 -15.34 10.05 11.84
N LYS A 116 -14.62 9.76 10.75
CA LYS A 116 -14.37 8.38 10.30
C LYS A 116 -13.03 7.88 10.83
N SER A 117 -12.94 6.54 10.88
CA SER A 117 -11.73 5.82 11.29
C SER A 117 -11.45 4.67 10.34
N ALA A 118 -10.19 4.30 10.24
CA ALA A 118 -9.75 3.11 9.53
C ALA A 118 -8.52 2.49 10.19
N GLU A 119 -8.22 1.26 9.84
CA GLU A 119 -6.98 0.59 10.24
C GLU A 119 -6.08 0.40 9.01
N LEU A 120 -4.78 0.59 9.22
CA LEU A 120 -3.75 0.27 8.25
C LEU A 120 -2.70 -0.61 8.93
N LEU A 121 -2.48 -1.80 8.40
CA LEU A 121 -1.49 -2.74 8.90
C LEU A 121 -0.25 -2.68 8.02
N TRP A 122 0.88 -2.27 8.60
CA TRP A 122 2.10 -2.01 7.85
C TRP A 122 3.32 -2.62 8.52
N LYS A 123 4.21 -3.24 7.73
CA LYS A 123 5.49 -3.78 8.19
C LYS A 123 6.63 -2.93 7.66
N PHE A 124 7.43 -2.39 8.56
CA PHE A 124 8.60 -1.58 8.23
C PHE A 124 9.82 -2.47 7.96
N SER A 125 10.08 -2.77 6.70
CA SER A 125 11.16 -3.69 6.31
C SER A 125 12.51 -3.00 6.12
N LYS A 126 12.54 -1.67 6.02
CA LYS A 126 13.74 -0.86 5.75
C LYS A 126 13.95 0.17 6.86
N ALA A 127 15.21 0.33 7.30
CA ALA A 127 15.61 1.43 8.17
C ALA A 127 15.60 2.76 7.39
N GLY A 128 15.34 3.86 8.07
CA GLY A 128 15.31 5.19 7.47
C GLY A 128 14.27 6.09 8.10
N THR A 129 14.08 7.24 7.49
CA THR A 129 13.04 8.20 7.86
C THR A 129 12.00 8.25 6.75
N PHE A 130 10.75 8.07 7.14
CA PHE A 130 9.58 8.15 6.29
C PHE A 130 8.63 9.19 6.84
N GLU A 131 7.63 9.57 6.06
CA GLU A 131 6.57 10.46 6.53
C GLU A 131 5.19 9.86 6.26
N TYR A 132 4.24 10.25 7.08
CA TYR A 132 2.83 10.20 6.75
C TYR A 132 2.35 11.62 6.48
N SER A 133 1.68 11.81 5.35
CA SER A 133 1.29 13.15 4.87
C SER A 133 -0.15 13.14 4.39
N CYS A 134 -0.79 14.29 4.51
CA CYS A 134 -2.03 14.58 3.81
C CYS A 134 -1.70 15.23 2.48
N LEU A 135 -2.03 14.57 1.37
CA LEU A 135 -1.73 15.06 0.02
C LEU A 135 -2.95 15.69 -0.68
N ILE A 136 -4.03 15.88 0.06
CA ILE A 136 -5.11 16.76 -0.36
C ILE A 136 -4.48 18.13 -0.62
N PRO A 137 -4.77 18.78 -1.76
CA PRO A 137 -4.16 20.06 -2.12
C PRO A 137 -4.14 21.06 -0.98
N ASP A 138 -2.99 21.67 -0.77
CA ASP A 138 -2.67 22.67 0.23
C ASP A 138 -2.45 22.15 1.68
N HIS A 139 -3.00 20.99 2.08
CA HIS A 139 -2.88 20.48 3.45
C HIS A 139 -1.44 20.21 3.87
N ARG A 140 -0.65 19.57 2.98
CA ARG A 140 0.78 19.34 3.23
C ARG A 140 1.54 20.66 3.33
N ASP A 141 1.22 21.65 2.50
CA ASP A 141 1.87 22.95 2.47
C ASP A 141 1.59 23.76 3.76
N TYR A 142 0.45 23.50 4.42
CA TYR A 142 0.12 24.02 5.75
C TYR A 142 0.74 23.21 6.90
N GLY A 143 1.55 22.19 6.61
CA GLY A 143 2.31 21.46 7.62
C GLY A 143 1.69 20.13 8.06
N MET A 144 0.67 19.61 7.38
CA MET A 144 0.08 18.33 7.74
C MET A 144 1.00 17.16 7.34
N ILE A 145 2.05 16.98 8.13
CA ILE A 145 3.12 16.01 7.96
C ILE A 145 3.47 15.40 9.32
N GLY A 146 3.55 14.07 9.36
CA GLY A 146 4.13 13.34 10.49
C GLY A 146 5.34 12.51 10.05
N ARG A 147 6.14 12.05 10.99
CA ARG A 147 7.41 11.36 10.73
C ARG A 147 7.46 9.99 11.38
N VAL A 148 8.01 9.01 10.64
CA VAL A 148 8.38 7.70 11.16
C VAL A 148 9.88 7.52 11.06
N THR A 149 10.55 7.27 12.20
CA THR A 149 11.97 6.88 12.23
C THR A 149 12.06 5.37 12.46
N VAL A 150 12.61 4.66 11.49
CA VAL A 150 12.82 3.21 11.54
C VAL A 150 14.29 2.92 11.83
N ARG A 151 14.58 2.22 12.93
CA ARG A 151 15.95 1.85 13.39
C ARG A 151 16.17 0.36 13.44
#